data_7df71de3839543851ab3dbc4a16c7ff2
#
_entry.id   7df71de3839543851ab3dbc4a16c7ff2
#
_cell.length_a   1.000
_cell.length_b   1.000
_cell.length_c   1.000
_cell.angle_alpha   90.00
_cell.angle_beta   90.00
_cell.angle_gamma   90.00
#
_symmetry.space_group_name_H-M   'P 1'
#
loop_
_entity.id
_entity.type
_entity.pdbx_description
1 polymer ?
#
loop_
_entity_poly.entity_id
_entity_poly.type
_entity_poly.pdbx_seq_one_letter_code
_entity_poly.pdbx_strand_id
1 'polypeptide(L)'
;SLRNPASFTNTVGFRPSPGRIPSWPTKDAWNTHSVHGPMARTVEDIALFMAAAAGPDERIPISIEQPGSTFARPLATDWANVPLAWSDNLGGLPIDPIVTAALQPARAVLEEIGFAVSDASPDFKGAEEAFTVWRGYVYARDFAEATRRDPDSYKDSIHWNVEFGLGLGSEDIGRAIETRTRLRNRVLRF
;
A
#
# COMPACT_ATOMS: atom_id res chain seq x y z
N SER A 1 2.34 5.75 -6.85
CA SER A 1 1.55 4.54 -6.65
C SER A 1 2.24 3.35 -7.30
N LEU A 2 2.26 2.19 -6.64
CA LEU A 2 2.88 0.96 -7.16
C LEU A 2 1.85 0.03 -7.82
N ARG A 3 0.66 -0.09 -7.22
CA ARG A 3 -0.36 -1.08 -7.63
C ARG A 3 -0.97 -0.77 -9.00
N ASN A 4 -1.50 0.42 -9.19
CA ASN A 4 -2.14 0.79 -10.45
C ASN A 4 -1.15 0.80 -11.63
N PRO A 5 0.04 1.44 -11.54
CA PRO A 5 1.01 1.36 -12.62
C PRO A 5 1.44 -0.08 -12.94
N ALA A 6 1.70 -0.91 -11.93
CA ALA A 6 2.07 -2.30 -12.14
C ALA A 6 0.96 -3.09 -12.86
N SER A 7 -0.30 -2.88 -12.47
CA SER A 7 -1.45 -3.48 -13.14
C SER A 7 -1.55 -3.07 -14.60
N PHE A 8 -1.39 -1.77 -14.90
CA PHE A 8 -1.46 -1.24 -16.27
C PHE A 8 -0.30 -1.69 -17.16
N THR A 9 0.86 -1.96 -16.59
CA THR A 9 2.06 -2.38 -17.33
C THR A 9 2.31 -3.88 -17.30
N ASN A 10 1.42 -4.65 -16.68
CA ASN A 10 1.57 -6.10 -16.48
C ASN A 10 2.93 -6.46 -15.85
N THR A 11 3.26 -5.79 -14.75
CA THR A 11 4.48 -6.00 -13.98
C THR A 11 4.17 -6.33 -12.52
N VAL A 12 5.13 -6.87 -11.81
CA VAL A 12 5.05 -7.08 -10.35
C VAL A 12 5.25 -5.75 -9.64
N GLY A 13 4.27 -5.30 -8.87
CA GLY A 13 4.38 -4.10 -8.02
C GLY A 13 4.47 -4.50 -6.55
N PHE A 14 5.61 -4.24 -5.91
CA PHE A 14 5.85 -4.61 -4.53
C PHE A 14 5.79 -3.40 -3.60
N ARG A 15 4.83 -3.39 -2.69
CA ARG A 15 4.71 -2.38 -1.63
C ARG A 15 5.23 -2.93 -0.31
N PRO A 16 6.45 -2.57 0.11
CA PRO A 16 7.01 -3.01 1.39
C PRO A 16 6.32 -2.33 2.58
N SER A 17 6.72 -2.71 3.78
CA SER A 17 6.34 -2.01 5.01
C SER A 17 6.86 -0.57 5.02
N PRO A 18 6.15 0.38 5.66
CA PRO A 18 6.70 1.72 5.90
C PRO A 18 8.06 1.65 6.58
N GLY A 19 9.00 2.48 6.13
CA GLY A 19 10.37 2.49 6.65
C GLY A 19 11.31 1.41 6.10
N ARG A 20 10.82 0.48 5.27
CA ARG A 20 11.68 -0.55 4.66
C ARG A 20 12.62 0.03 3.61
N ILE A 21 12.14 0.96 2.79
CA ILE A 21 12.93 1.80 1.90
C ILE A 21 12.85 3.22 2.46
N PRO A 22 13.95 3.76 2.97
CA PRO A 22 13.98 5.14 3.47
C PRO A 22 13.75 6.13 2.33
N SER A 23 13.07 7.23 2.63
CA SER A 23 12.76 8.29 1.67
C SER A 23 13.35 9.61 2.14
N TRP A 24 14.44 10.05 1.51
CA TRP A 24 15.11 11.30 1.82
C TRP A 24 15.55 12.00 0.52
N PRO A 25 15.44 13.36 0.43
CA PRO A 25 14.83 14.29 1.41
C PRO A 25 13.30 14.19 1.45
N THR A 26 12.70 14.50 2.60
CA THR A 26 11.25 14.50 2.80
C THR A 26 10.81 15.63 3.74
N LYS A 27 9.58 16.14 3.53
CA LYS A 27 8.94 17.11 4.45
C LYS A 27 8.35 16.42 5.69
N ASP A 28 8.20 15.08 5.66
CA ASP A 28 7.56 14.31 6.72
C ASP A 28 8.25 12.95 6.85
N ALA A 29 9.25 12.91 7.72
CA ALA A 29 10.04 11.69 7.99
C ALA A 29 9.25 10.61 8.76
N TRP A 30 8.08 10.95 9.32
CA TRP A 30 7.19 10.04 10.04
C TRP A 30 6.04 9.50 9.18
N ASN A 31 6.03 9.82 7.89
CA ASN A 31 4.94 9.42 7.00
C ASN A 31 4.92 7.91 6.76
N THR A 32 3.79 7.29 7.14
CA THR A 32 3.52 5.87 6.90
C THR A 32 2.48 5.61 5.80
N HIS A 33 1.94 6.67 5.19
CA HIS A 33 0.90 6.57 4.16
C HIS A 33 1.51 6.34 2.77
N SER A 34 2.53 7.11 2.41
CA SER A 34 3.27 6.95 1.16
C SER A 34 4.47 6.04 1.40
N VAL A 35 4.58 4.97 0.60
CA VAL A 35 5.65 3.99 0.71
C VAL A 35 6.26 3.78 -0.66
N HIS A 36 7.58 3.89 -0.75
CA HIS A 36 8.32 3.57 -1.95
C HIS A 36 8.53 2.06 -2.08
N GLY A 37 8.56 1.58 -3.31
CA GLY A 37 8.80 0.17 -3.61
C GLY A 37 9.04 -0.04 -5.10
N PRO A 38 9.64 -1.18 -5.47
CA PRO A 38 9.94 -1.50 -6.85
C PRO A 38 8.73 -1.96 -7.67
N MET A 39 8.86 -1.77 -8.98
CA MET A 39 8.09 -2.47 -10.00
C MET A 39 9.09 -3.13 -10.95
N ALA A 40 8.90 -4.41 -11.23
CA ALA A 40 9.79 -5.17 -12.12
C ALA A 40 8.99 -6.27 -12.85
N ARG A 41 9.62 -6.91 -13.84
CA ARG A 41 8.99 -8.00 -14.59
C ARG A 41 8.98 -9.32 -13.82
N THR A 42 9.94 -9.52 -12.92
CA THR A 42 10.08 -10.76 -12.15
C THR A 42 10.18 -10.45 -10.65
N VAL A 43 9.94 -11.46 -9.81
CA VAL A 43 10.09 -11.35 -8.35
C VAL A 43 11.57 -11.33 -7.97
N GLU A 44 12.43 -11.97 -8.74
CA GLU A 44 13.89 -11.93 -8.58
C GLU A 44 14.43 -10.51 -8.75
N ASP A 45 13.96 -9.77 -9.76
CA ASP A 45 14.33 -8.36 -9.96
C ASP A 45 13.81 -7.48 -8.81
N ILE A 46 12.60 -7.77 -8.28
CA ILE A 46 12.10 -7.13 -7.07
C ILE A 46 13.04 -7.37 -5.88
N ALA A 47 13.46 -8.61 -5.67
CA ALA A 47 14.37 -8.99 -4.59
C ALA A 47 15.74 -8.30 -4.74
N LEU A 48 16.29 -8.25 -5.95
CA LEU A 48 17.53 -7.54 -6.26
C LEU A 48 17.43 -6.05 -5.94
N PHE A 49 16.33 -5.39 -6.39
CA PHE A 49 16.09 -3.99 -6.07
C PHE A 49 15.97 -3.77 -4.56
N MET A 50 15.22 -4.62 -3.87
CA MET A 50 15.05 -4.53 -2.42
C MET A 50 16.36 -4.74 -1.67
N ALA A 51 17.22 -5.65 -2.15
CA ALA A 51 18.54 -5.86 -1.56
C ALA A 51 19.44 -4.59 -1.63
N ALA A 52 19.27 -3.79 -2.68
CA ALA A 52 20.02 -2.56 -2.87
C ALA A 52 19.40 -1.34 -2.17
N ALA A 53 18.05 -1.25 -2.13
CA ALA A 53 17.36 -0.04 -1.69
C ALA A 53 16.83 -0.10 -0.25
N ALA A 54 16.66 -1.29 0.32
CA ALA A 54 16.22 -1.46 1.71
C ALA A 54 17.40 -1.39 2.69
N GLY A 55 17.11 -0.89 3.88
CA GLY A 55 18.09 -0.87 4.97
C GLY A 55 17.90 0.35 5.87
N PRO A 56 18.70 0.44 6.93
CA PRO A 56 18.61 1.55 7.87
C PRO A 56 19.11 2.87 7.27
N ASP A 57 18.47 3.96 7.67
CA ASP A 57 18.89 5.33 7.39
C ASP A 57 18.59 6.19 8.61
N GLU A 58 19.62 6.72 9.26
CA GLU A 58 19.50 7.49 10.51
C GLU A 58 18.69 8.79 10.36
N ARG A 59 18.54 9.28 9.11
CA ARG A 59 17.73 10.48 8.81
C ARG A 59 16.23 10.21 8.83
N ILE A 60 15.81 8.93 8.82
CA ILE A 60 14.40 8.52 8.78
C ILE A 60 14.05 7.77 10.07
N PRO A 61 13.31 8.38 10.99
CA PRO A 61 13.06 7.84 12.33
C PRO A 61 12.24 6.53 12.33
N ILE A 62 11.53 6.23 11.26
CA ILE A 62 10.77 4.97 11.09
C ILE A 62 11.55 3.94 10.25
N SER A 63 12.81 4.20 9.94
CA SER A 63 13.66 3.28 9.17
C SER A 63 13.81 1.94 9.89
N ILE A 64 13.69 0.85 9.12
CA ILE A 64 13.83 -0.51 9.65
C ILE A 64 15.31 -0.90 9.62
N GLU A 65 15.86 -1.27 10.77
CA GLU A 65 17.30 -1.57 10.93
C GLU A 65 17.76 -2.84 10.21
N GLN A 66 16.85 -3.69 9.77
CA GLN A 66 17.18 -4.91 9.04
C GLN A 66 17.83 -4.58 7.69
N PRO A 67 19.03 -5.12 7.38
CA PRO A 67 19.76 -4.79 6.17
C PRO A 67 19.10 -5.31 4.91
N GLY A 68 19.29 -4.61 3.80
CA GLY A 68 18.78 -5.00 2.48
C GLY A 68 19.24 -6.38 2.01
N SER A 69 20.41 -6.86 2.44
CA SER A 69 20.91 -8.22 2.15
C SER A 69 19.95 -9.35 2.56
N THR A 70 18.98 -9.07 3.44
CA THR A 70 17.89 -9.99 3.76
C THR A 70 17.09 -10.42 2.51
N PHE A 71 16.99 -9.54 1.52
CA PHE A 71 16.26 -9.80 0.27
C PHE A 71 17.12 -10.51 -0.79
N ALA A 72 18.41 -10.68 -0.56
CA ALA A 72 19.31 -11.43 -1.44
C ALA A 72 19.28 -12.96 -1.19
N ARG A 73 18.46 -13.42 -0.25
CA ARG A 73 18.28 -14.85 0.05
C ARG A 73 17.50 -15.55 -1.07
N PRO A 74 17.69 -16.86 -1.26
CA PRO A 74 16.86 -17.65 -2.18
C PRO A 74 15.36 -17.49 -1.89
N LEU A 75 14.55 -17.38 -2.92
CA LEU A 75 13.09 -17.21 -2.82
C LEU A 75 12.35 -18.53 -2.66
N ALA A 76 13.04 -19.67 -2.83
CA ALA A 76 12.43 -20.99 -2.68
C ALA A 76 11.89 -21.20 -1.26
N THR A 77 10.62 -21.56 -1.17
CA THR A 77 9.89 -21.81 0.08
C THR A 77 8.90 -22.93 -0.14
N ASP A 78 8.75 -23.79 0.85
CA ASP A 78 7.66 -24.79 0.85
C ASP A 78 6.37 -24.12 1.33
N TRP A 79 5.36 -24.13 0.49
CA TRP A 79 4.04 -23.54 0.75
C TRP A 79 2.98 -24.58 1.11
N ALA A 80 3.36 -25.85 1.25
CA ALA A 80 2.42 -26.92 1.54
C ALA A 80 1.62 -26.65 2.82
N ASN A 81 0.29 -26.66 2.68
CA ASN A 81 -0.68 -26.43 3.76
C ASN A 81 -0.60 -25.06 4.45
N VAL A 82 0.11 -24.08 3.90
CA VAL A 82 0.07 -22.72 4.41
C VAL A 82 -1.33 -22.13 4.18
N PRO A 83 -2.06 -21.69 5.23
CA PRO A 83 -3.40 -21.12 5.06
C PRO A 83 -3.33 -19.82 4.27
N LEU A 84 -4.23 -19.68 3.29
CA LEU A 84 -4.36 -18.48 2.46
C LEU A 84 -5.83 -18.11 2.32
N ALA A 85 -6.16 -16.87 2.70
CA ALA A 85 -7.49 -16.32 2.51
C ALA A 85 -7.66 -15.78 1.09
N TRP A 86 -8.72 -16.18 0.42
CA TRP A 86 -9.15 -15.64 -0.87
C TRP A 86 -10.39 -14.78 -0.72
N SER A 87 -10.42 -13.61 -1.35
CA SER A 87 -11.59 -12.75 -1.36
C SER A 87 -11.75 -12.08 -2.72
N ASP A 88 -12.87 -12.35 -3.39
CA ASP A 88 -13.18 -11.76 -4.69
C ASP A 88 -13.52 -10.26 -4.59
N ASN A 89 -14.00 -9.79 -3.44
CA ASN A 89 -14.54 -8.45 -3.29
C ASN A 89 -14.17 -7.72 -1.99
N LEU A 90 -13.17 -8.22 -1.27
CA LEU A 90 -12.68 -7.63 -0.01
C LEU A 90 -13.78 -7.38 1.03
N GLY A 91 -14.75 -8.29 1.11
CA GLY A 91 -15.84 -8.21 2.08
C GLY A 91 -17.03 -7.33 1.63
N GLY A 92 -17.24 -7.14 0.33
CA GLY A 92 -18.44 -6.50 -0.22
C GLY A 92 -18.24 -5.25 -1.07
N LEU A 93 -17.01 -4.99 -1.52
CA LEU A 93 -16.77 -3.92 -2.50
C LEU A 93 -17.35 -4.30 -3.88
N PRO A 94 -17.90 -3.34 -4.63
CA PRO A 94 -18.32 -3.58 -6.01
C PRO A 94 -17.10 -3.84 -6.88
N ILE A 95 -16.99 -5.05 -7.43
CA ILE A 95 -15.92 -5.45 -8.34
C ILE A 95 -16.53 -5.79 -9.71
N ASP A 96 -15.91 -5.31 -10.76
CA ASP A 96 -16.34 -5.63 -12.12
C ASP A 96 -16.19 -7.16 -12.36
N PRO A 97 -17.25 -7.85 -12.85
CA PRO A 97 -17.21 -9.27 -13.12
C PRO A 97 -16.05 -9.71 -14.02
N ILE A 98 -15.59 -8.85 -14.93
CA ILE A 98 -14.43 -9.14 -15.78
C ILE A 98 -13.14 -9.31 -14.97
N VAL A 99 -12.98 -8.52 -13.90
CA VAL A 99 -11.82 -8.62 -12.99
C VAL A 99 -11.88 -9.91 -12.19
N THR A 100 -13.06 -10.25 -11.64
CA THR A 100 -13.27 -11.51 -10.91
C THR A 100 -12.97 -12.70 -11.81
N ALA A 101 -13.50 -12.72 -13.04
CA ALA A 101 -13.25 -13.79 -13.99
C ALA A 101 -11.76 -13.92 -14.38
N ALA A 102 -11.07 -12.79 -14.54
CA ALA A 102 -9.64 -12.79 -14.86
C ALA A 102 -8.75 -13.30 -13.72
N LEU A 103 -9.18 -13.17 -12.47
CA LEU A 103 -8.44 -13.59 -11.28
C LEU A 103 -8.70 -15.05 -10.87
N GLN A 104 -9.83 -15.64 -11.26
CA GLN A 104 -10.18 -17.02 -10.88
C GLN A 104 -9.09 -18.07 -11.20
N PRO A 105 -8.41 -18.03 -12.38
CA PRO A 105 -7.33 -18.96 -12.64
C PRO A 105 -6.16 -18.88 -11.65
N ALA A 106 -5.91 -17.71 -11.05
CA ALA A 106 -4.84 -17.55 -10.07
C ALA A 106 -5.11 -18.33 -8.77
N ARG A 107 -6.38 -18.50 -8.38
CA ARG A 107 -6.76 -19.33 -7.24
C ARG A 107 -6.32 -20.79 -7.44
N ALA A 108 -6.60 -21.38 -8.61
CA ALA A 108 -6.19 -22.74 -8.91
C ALA A 108 -4.66 -22.92 -8.87
N VAL A 109 -3.92 -21.94 -9.39
CA VAL A 109 -2.45 -21.93 -9.33
C VAL A 109 -1.95 -21.92 -7.88
N LEU A 110 -2.58 -21.16 -7.00
CA LEU A 110 -2.20 -21.14 -5.57
C LEU A 110 -2.46 -22.48 -4.87
N GLU A 111 -3.57 -23.14 -5.21
CA GLU A 111 -3.89 -24.48 -4.72
C GLU A 111 -2.89 -25.53 -5.24
N GLU A 112 -2.49 -25.44 -6.52
CA GLU A 112 -1.46 -26.31 -7.13
C GLU A 112 -0.07 -26.11 -6.49
N ILE A 113 0.27 -24.90 -6.08
CA ILE A 113 1.50 -24.60 -5.33
C ILE A 113 1.49 -25.25 -3.93
N GLY A 114 0.29 -25.55 -3.40
CA GLY A 114 0.12 -26.25 -2.13
C GLY A 114 -0.51 -25.43 -1.01
N PHE A 115 -0.95 -24.21 -1.27
CA PHE A 115 -1.66 -23.40 -0.26
C PHE A 115 -3.00 -24.04 0.13
N ALA A 116 -3.35 -23.95 1.42
CA ALA A 116 -4.69 -24.24 1.91
C ALA A 116 -5.59 -23.02 1.72
N VAL A 117 -6.19 -22.89 0.51
CA VAL A 117 -6.99 -21.72 0.12
C VAL A 117 -8.41 -21.84 0.68
N SER A 118 -8.91 -20.77 1.32
CA SER A 118 -10.28 -20.67 1.84
C SER A 118 -10.88 -19.30 1.56
N ASP A 119 -12.21 -19.24 1.36
CA ASP A 119 -12.92 -17.97 1.18
C ASP A 119 -13.03 -17.25 2.52
N ALA A 120 -12.29 -16.16 2.67
CA ALA A 120 -12.30 -15.33 3.86
C ALA A 120 -11.80 -13.91 3.58
N SER A 121 -12.25 -12.95 4.38
CA SER A 121 -11.81 -11.55 4.29
C SER A 121 -11.82 -10.93 5.69
N PRO A 122 -10.82 -10.14 6.06
CA PRO A 122 -10.91 -9.36 7.28
C PRO A 122 -11.97 -8.26 7.13
N ASP A 123 -12.49 -7.77 8.26
CA ASP A 123 -13.39 -6.61 8.28
C ASP A 123 -12.63 -5.32 7.97
N PHE A 124 -12.85 -4.76 6.80
CA PHE A 124 -12.27 -3.49 6.33
C PHE A 124 -13.11 -2.24 6.68
N LYS A 125 -14.11 -2.34 7.55
CA LYS A 125 -14.95 -1.20 7.94
C LYS A 125 -14.13 -0.01 8.40
N GLY A 126 -14.40 1.16 7.80
CA GLY A 126 -13.70 2.42 8.06
C GLY A 126 -12.38 2.62 7.30
N ALA A 127 -11.96 1.65 6.48
CA ALA A 127 -10.72 1.77 5.71
C ALA A 127 -10.76 2.93 4.70
N GLU A 128 -11.89 3.09 4.00
CA GLU A 128 -12.07 4.14 3.01
C GLU A 128 -12.08 5.53 3.66
N GLU A 129 -12.85 5.71 4.75
CA GLU A 129 -12.89 6.97 5.48
C GLU A 129 -11.50 7.37 5.99
N ALA A 130 -10.82 6.47 6.68
CA ALA A 130 -9.48 6.72 7.20
C ALA A 130 -8.46 7.03 6.09
N PHE A 131 -8.56 6.35 4.95
CA PHE A 131 -7.72 6.60 3.79
C PHE A 131 -8.01 7.98 3.19
N THR A 132 -9.27 8.34 3.00
CA THR A 132 -9.68 9.61 2.39
C THR A 132 -9.25 10.81 3.22
N VAL A 133 -9.47 10.74 4.53
CA VAL A 133 -9.04 11.79 5.47
C VAL A 133 -7.53 11.95 5.44
N TRP A 134 -6.79 10.85 5.55
CA TRP A 134 -5.33 10.92 5.55
C TRP A 134 -4.76 11.40 4.23
N ARG A 135 -5.34 10.98 3.12
CA ARG A 135 -4.97 11.44 1.79
C ARG A 135 -5.22 12.94 1.63
N GLY A 136 -6.40 13.42 2.02
CA GLY A 136 -6.73 14.85 1.98
C GLY A 136 -5.72 15.69 2.79
N TYR A 137 -5.43 15.28 4.01
CA TYR A 137 -4.41 15.93 4.83
C TYR A 137 -3.05 16.04 4.14
N VAL A 138 -2.56 14.93 3.56
CA VAL A 138 -1.27 14.91 2.86
C VAL A 138 -1.31 15.82 1.62
N TYR A 139 -2.41 15.80 0.85
CA TYR A 139 -2.54 16.65 -0.33
C TYR A 139 -2.62 18.14 0.04
N ALA A 140 -3.35 18.50 1.08
CA ALA A 140 -3.37 19.88 1.56
C ALA A 140 -1.99 20.36 1.97
N ARG A 141 -1.26 19.56 2.75
CA ARG A 141 0.10 19.88 3.18
C ARG A 141 1.07 20.06 2.00
N ASP A 142 1.00 19.19 1.01
CA ASP A 142 2.02 19.11 -0.04
C ASP A 142 1.70 19.99 -1.26
N PHE A 143 0.43 20.21 -1.56
CA PHE A 143 -0.01 20.83 -2.82
C PHE A 143 -0.81 22.13 -2.66
N ALA A 144 -1.31 22.50 -1.46
CA ALA A 144 -2.17 23.67 -1.31
C ALA A 144 -1.53 24.99 -1.77
N GLU A 145 -0.25 25.18 -1.54
CA GLU A 145 0.47 26.36 -2.03
C GLU A 145 0.65 26.32 -3.55
N ALA A 146 1.05 25.16 -4.08
CA ALA A 146 1.34 24.99 -5.50
C ALA A 146 0.07 25.13 -6.36
N THR A 147 -1.05 24.54 -5.94
CA THR A 147 -2.35 24.68 -6.64
C THR A 147 -2.91 26.09 -6.59
N ARG A 148 -2.65 26.86 -5.53
CA ARG A 148 -3.02 28.29 -5.48
C ARG A 148 -2.18 29.16 -6.39
N ARG A 149 -0.89 28.85 -6.53
CA ARG A 149 0.04 29.62 -7.35
C ARG A 149 -0.17 29.38 -8.85
N ASP A 150 -0.48 28.15 -9.23
CA ASP A 150 -0.64 27.72 -10.63
C ASP A 150 -1.76 26.67 -10.74
N PRO A 151 -3.03 27.12 -10.67
CA PRO A 151 -4.17 26.19 -10.63
C PRO A 151 -4.31 25.37 -11.92
N ASP A 152 -4.01 25.92 -13.08
CA ASP A 152 -4.23 25.29 -14.38
C ASP A 152 -3.27 24.13 -14.65
N SER A 153 -2.16 24.04 -13.90
CA SER A 153 -1.20 22.93 -13.99
C SER A 153 -1.62 21.67 -13.23
N TYR A 154 -2.73 21.71 -12.49
CA TYR A 154 -3.18 20.59 -11.69
C TYR A 154 -4.57 20.10 -12.09
N LYS A 155 -4.74 18.76 -12.07
CA LYS A 155 -6.02 18.10 -12.37
C LYS A 155 -7.06 18.39 -11.27
N ASP A 156 -8.34 18.39 -11.63
CA ASP A 156 -9.47 18.57 -10.71
C ASP A 156 -9.39 17.65 -9.48
N SER A 157 -8.93 16.42 -9.68
CA SER A 157 -8.77 15.47 -8.57
C SER A 157 -7.71 15.90 -7.55
N ILE A 158 -6.70 16.68 -7.95
CA ILE A 158 -5.72 17.27 -7.01
C ILE A 158 -6.40 18.39 -6.23
N HIS A 159 -7.08 19.30 -6.93
CA HIS A 159 -7.83 20.39 -6.31
C HIS A 159 -8.83 19.86 -5.28
N TRP A 160 -9.65 18.89 -5.67
CA TRP A 160 -10.61 18.26 -4.76
C TRP A 160 -9.95 17.71 -3.48
N ASN A 161 -8.83 16.98 -3.60
CA ASN A 161 -8.13 16.44 -2.43
C ASN A 161 -7.53 17.54 -1.56
N VAL A 162 -7.02 18.62 -2.15
CA VAL A 162 -6.49 19.78 -1.41
C VAL A 162 -7.60 20.49 -0.66
N GLU A 163 -8.71 20.81 -1.32
CA GLU A 163 -9.87 21.48 -0.70
C GLU A 163 -10.46 20.63 0.43
N PHE A 164 -10.67 19.35 0.18
CA PHE A 164 -11.11 18.41 1.22
C PHE A 164 -10.16 18.43 2.41
N GLY A 165 -8.86 18.35 2.17
CA GLY A 165 -7.84 18.32 3.20
C GLY A 165 -7.74 19.62 4.01
N LEU A 166 -7.95 20.77 3.38
CA LEU A 166 -7.99 22.08 4.05
C LEU A 166 -9.23 22.26 4.95
N GLY A 167 -10.31 21.54 4.66
CA GLY A 167 -11.52 21.51 5.48
C GLY A 167 -11.46 20.59 6.71
N LEU A 168 -10.43 19.77 6.85
CA LEU A 168 -10.30 18.80 7.96
C LEU A 168 -9.94 19.49 9.28
N GLY A 169 -10.64 19.12 10.34
CA GLY A 169 -10.32 19.51 11.72
C GLY A 169 -9.44 18.48 12.43
N SER A 170 -8.96 18.85 13.63
CA SER A 170 -8.16 17.96 14.48
C SER A 170 -8.92 16.67 14.86
N GLU A 171 -10.24 16.77 15.03
CA GLU A 171 -11.11 15.61 15.34
C GLU A 171 -11.15 14.61 14.19
N ASP A 172 -11.19 15.07 12.94
CA ASP A 172 -11.19 14.21 11.75
C ASP A 172 -9.89 13.43 11.65
N ILE A 173 -8.77 14.11 11.84
CA ILE A 173 -7.43 13.50 11.83
C ILE A 173 -7.31 12.50 12.97
N GLY A 174 -7.72 12.87 14.20
CA GLY A 174 -7.70 11.97 15.36
C GLY A 174 -8.50 10.69 15.11
N ARG A 175 -9.74 10.83 14.62
CA ARG A 175 -10.62 9.71 14.28
C ARG A 175 -10.02 8.80 13.20
N ALA A 176 -9.38 9.37 12.19
CA ALA A 176 -8.71 8.60 11.13
C ALA A 176 -7.52 7.79 11.68
N ILE A 177 -6.71 8.36 12.58
CA ILE A 177 -5.59 7.67 13.23
C ILE A 177 -6.10 6.48 14.05
N GLU A 178 -7.12 6.68 14.88
CA GLU A 178 -7.73 5.61 15.67
C GLU A 178 -8.34 4.51 14.78
N THR A 179 -9.03 4.90 13.71
CA THR A 179 -9.66 3.96 12.77
C THR A 179 -8.60 3.10 12.06
N ARG A 180 -7.46 3.69 11.66
CA ARG A 180 -6.33 2.93 11.11
C ARG A 180 -5.78 1.92 12.12
N THR A 181 -5.68 2.31 13.38
CA THR A 181 -5.21 1.42 14.45
C THR A 181 -6.19 0.27 14.68
N ARG A 182 -7.49 0.56 14.76
CA ARG A 182 -8.53 -0.46 14.88
C ARG A 182 -8.53 -1.44 13.70
N LEU A 183 -8.42 -0.90 12.47
CA LEU A 183 -8.33 -1.71 11.25
C LEU A 183 -7.12 -2.65 11.27
N ARG A 184 -5.93 -2.12 11.59
CA ARG A 184 -4.73 -2.95 11.74
C ARG A 184 -4.94 -4.08 12.75
N ASN A 185 -5.53 -3.79 13.90
CA ASN A 185 -5.77 -4.79 14.93
C ASN A 185 -6.78 -5.87 14.48
N ARG A 186 -7.80 -5.50 13.67
CA ARG A 186 -8.71 -6.50 13.08
C ARG A 186 -7.98 -7.41 12.09
N VAL A 187 -7.17 -6.84 11.21
CA VAL A 187 -6.38 -7.63 10.24
C VAL A 187 -5.36 -8.54 10.91
N LEU A 188 -4.76 -8.12 12.03
CA LEU A 188 -3.80 -8.96 12.78
C LEU A 188 -4.44 -10.13 13.52
N ARG A 189 -5.75 -10.07 13.80
CA ARG A 189 -6.49 -11.15 14.48
C ARG A 189 -7.16 -12.11 13.49
N PHE A 190 -7.21 -11.72 12.25
CA PHE A 190 -7.69 -12.52 11.13
C PHE A 190 -6.66 -13.56 10.71
#